data_a370675772aa49341953a555bad31f92
#
_entry.id   a370675772aa49341953a555bad31f92
#
_cell.length_a   1.000
_cell.length_b   1.000
_cell.length_c   1.000
_cell.angle_alpha   90.00
_cell.angle_beta   90.00
_cell.angle_gamma   90.00
#
_symmetry.space_group_name_H-M   'P 1'
#
loop_
_entity.id
_entity.type
_entity.pdbx_description
1 polymer ?
#
loop_
_entity_poly.entity_id
_entity_poly.type
_entity_poly.pdbx_seq_one_letter_code
_entity_poly.pdbx_strand_id
1 'polypeptide(L)'
;VIGEVTGIRKIRMLYLQLLYRCNFTCLHCFHGKRLQYADAFTAEEAVSLLTLMRDEYGTEAVTLLGGEPFVHRELPQVVRHAKQELGQRVEICTNGYRIERRLTEIAPHLDLLRVSLEGVGSTNDGIRKRGSYQSALSSLGLARDLGVPTGATMTVTSQNIGEVLPLTGILGQLGVRQLKLHHLRPVGNAADRPELLVTDTTAYGRLREELAKTRLPLEVIVDADLSESGAPEICAPSGGPRDIDRIEADPRGALTMSCKAVGKDSHAFWYEKAANRIVHRPSATDELTLSVPDVLYARA
;
A
#
# COMPACT_ATOMS: atom_id res chain seq x y z
N VAL A 1 13.69 7.21 19.16
CA VAL A 1 13.98 5.76 19.34
C VAL A 1 14.45 5.13 18.03
N ILE A 2 13.70 5.25 16.90
CA ILE A 2 14.14 4.65 15.63
C ILE A 2 15.53 5.17 15.25
N GLY A 3 15.74 6.48 15.30
CA GLY A 3 17.02 7.10 14.95
C GLY A 3 18.19 6.68 15.85
N GLU A 4 17.95 6.49 17.14
CA GLU A 4 18.95 6.04 18.10
C GLU A 4 19.45 4.63 17.79
N VAL A 5 18.52 3.72 17.40
CA VAL A 5 18.84 2.33 17.10
C VAL A 5 19.42 2.14 15.71
N THR A 6 18.92 2.89 14.72
CA THR A 6 19.19 2.65 13.30
C THR A 6 20.06 3.73 12.63
N GLY A 7 20.16 4.91 13.23
CA GLY A 7 20.74 6.09 12.61
C GLY A 7 19.84 6.77 11.57
N ILE A 8 18.59 6.32 11.40
CA ILE A 8 17.62 6.96 10.51
C ILE A 8 17.16 8.28 11.10
N ARG A 9 17.24 9.34 10.32
CA ARG A 9 16.86 10.71 10.74
C ARG A 9 15.59 11.20 10.08
N LYS A 10 15.31 10.77 8.86
CA LYS A 10 14.12 11.18 8.11
C LYS A 10 13.39 9.97 7.56
N ILE A 11 12.07 9.98 7.70
CA ILE A 11 11.15 9.00 7.12
C ILE A 11 10.13 9.78 6.29
N ARG A 12 10.23 9.71 4.97
CA ARG A 12 9.46 10.60 4.10
C ARG A 12 7.97 10.31 4.12
N MET A 13 7.58 9.03 4.17
CA MET A 13 6.19 8.60 4.07
C MET A 13 5.85 7.57 5.14
N LEU A 14 4.68 7.75 5.74
CA LEU A 14 4.06 6.73 6.58
C LEU A 14 2.97 5.99 5.79
N TYR A 15 3.08 4.67 5.66
CA TYR A 15 1.97 3.81 5.28
C TYR A 15 1.21 3.42 6.54
N LEU A 16 -0.02 3.90 6.68
CA LEU A 16 -0.83 3.68 7.87
C LEU A 16 -2.01 2.77 7.55
N GLN A 17 -1.91 1.52 8.00
CA GLN A 17 -3.04 0.60 7.97
C GLN A 17 -4.00 0.96 9.10
N LEU A 18 -5.11 1.62 8.76
CA LEU A 18 -6.07 2.11 9.76
C LEU A 18 -6.80 0.99 10.49
N LEU A 19 -7.04 -0.14 9.80
CA LEU A 19 -7.81 -1.27 10.34
C LEU A 19 -7.51 -2.54 9.53
N TYR A 20 -7.77 -3.71 10.14
CA TYR A 20 -7.73 -4.98 9.40
C TYR A 20 -9.03 -5.28 8.67
N ARG A 21 -10.17 -4.77 9.16
CA ARG A 21 -11.48 -5.04 8.56
C ARG A 21 -11.54 -4.60 7.11
N CYS A 22 -12.09 -5.47 6.25
CA CYS A 22 -12.36 -5.20 4.85
C CYS A 22 -13.77 -5.67 4.47
N ASN A 23 -14.35 -5.06 3.46
CA ASN A 23 -15.62 -5.48 2.86
C ASN A 23 -15.43 -6.49 1.71
N PHE A 24 -14.17 -6.93 1.47
CA PHE A 24 -13.76 -7.96 0.51
C PHE A 24 -12.96 -9.08 1.20
N THR A 25 -12.89 -10.23 0.52
CA THR A 25 -12.02 -11.37 0.85
C THR A 25 -11.31 -11.84 -0.42
N CYS A 26 -10.48 -10.97 -0.98
CA CYS A 26 -9.79 -11.24 -2.24
C CYS A 26 -8.93 -12.50 -2.17
N LEU A 27 -8.85 -13.25 -3.28
CA LEU A 27 -8.10 -14.52 -3.35
C LEU A 27 -6.61 -14.35 -3.05
N HIS A 28 -6.03 -13.20 -3.41
CA HIS A 28 -4.61 -12.87 -3.26
C HIS A 28 -4.28 -12.04 -2.02
N CYS A 29 -5.27 -11.76 -1.16
CA CYS A 29 -5.10 -10.83 -0.05
C CYS A 29 -4.03 -11.29 0.94
N PHE A 30 -3.01 -10.49 1.13
CA PHE A 30 -1.91 -10.77 2.05
C PHE A 30 -2.31 -10.74 3.53
N HIS A 31 -3.41 -10.07 3.87
CA HIS A 31 -3.92 -10.06 5.25
C HIS A 31 -4.45 -11.42 5.69
N GLY A 32 -5.06 -12.18 4.77
CA GLY A 32 -5.61 -13.49 5.11
C GLY A 32 -6.59 -13.43 6.27
N LYS A 33 -6.36 -14.25 7.29
CA LYS A 33 -7.22 -14.32 8.50
C LYS A 33 -7.29 -13.02 9.29
N ARG A 34 -6.31 -12.12 9.15
CA ARG A 34 -6.31 -10.82 9.86
C ARG A 34 -7.47 -9.92 9.47
N LEU A 35 -8.08 -10.10 8.29
CA LEU A 35 -9.30 -9.36 7.91
C LEU A 35 -10.44 -9.53 8.92
N GLN A 36 -10.37 -10.55 9.79
CA GLN A 36 -11.33 -10.83 10.85
C GLN A 36 -10.96 -10.17 12.19
N TYR A 37 -9.77 -9.60 12.31
CA TYR A 37 -9.33 -8.95 13.55
C TYR A 37 -10.04 -7.61 13.74
N ALA A 38 -10.33 -7.29 15.01
CA ALA A 38 -10.99 -6.06 15.37
C ALA A 38 -10.04 -4.86 15.47
N ASP A 39 -8.74 -5.11 15.43
CA ASP A 39 -7.73 -4.08 15.62
C ASP A 39 -7.89 -2.96 14.58
N ALA A 40 -7.89 -1.74 15.08
CA ALA A 40 -7.97 -0.52 14.30
C ALA A 40 -7.31 0.62 15.07
N PHE A 41 -6.93 1.67 14.38
CA PHE A 41 -6.64 2.96 14.99
C PHE A 41 -7.96 3.70 15.20
N THR A 42 -8.13 4.38 16.34
CA THR A 42 -9.11 5.48 16.43
C THR A 42 -8.56 6.69 15.66
N ALA A 43 -9.41 7.68 15.37
CA ALA A 43 -8.92 8.91 14.75
C ALA A 43 -7.85 9.59 15.62
N GLU A 44 -8.06 9.62 16.94
CA GLU A 44 -7.10 10.21 17.88
C GLU A 44 -5.75 9.50 17.85
N GLU A 45 -5.72 8.17 17.89
CA GLU A 45 -4.49 7.38 17.79
C GLU A 45 -3.77 7.59 16.45
N ALA A 46 -4.53 7.62 15.34
CA ALA A 46 -3.97 7.86 14.01
C ALA A 46 -3.35 9.25 13.90
N VAL A 47 -4.06 10.27 14.34
CA VAL A 47 -3.62 11.67 14.35
C VAL A 47 -2.38 11.83 15.23
N SER A 48 -2.35 11.19 16.40
CA SER A 48 -1.19 11.23 17.31
C SER A 48 0.05 10.61 16.66
N LEU A 49 -0.09 9.46 15.98
CA LEU A 49 1.02 8.84 15.26
C LEU A 49 1.49 9.72 14.09
N LEU A 50 0.57 10.27 13.29
CA LEU A 50 0.92 11.17 12.18
C LEU A 50 1.69 12.39 12.66
N THR A 51 1.26 12.99 13.78
CA THR A 51 1.92 14.15 14.40
C THR A 51 3.33 13.76 14.88
N LEU A 52 3.45 12.64 15.60
CA LEU A 52 4.73 12.15 16.07
C LEU A 52 5.71 11.90 14.90
N MET A 53 5.25 11.25 13.84
CA MET A 53 6.07 10.95 12.67
C MET A 53 6.53 12.22 11.93
N ARG A 54 5.65 13.23 11.83
CA ARG A 54 6.04 14.53 11.27
C ARG A 54 7.09 15.21 12.15
N ASP A 55 6.86 15.28 13.45
CA ASP A 55 7.65 16.08 14.37
C ASP A 55 9.03 15.46 14.64
N GLU A 56 9.11 14.14 14.78
CA GLU A 56 10.36 13.45 15.10
C GLU A 56 11.15 13.02 13.85
N TYR A 57 10.47 12.70 12.74
CA TYR A 57 11.10 12.10 11.56
C TYR A 57 10.88 12.90 10.28
N GLY A 58 10.23 14.06 10.36
CA GLY A 58 10.01 14.92 9.19
C GLY A 58 9.14 14.29 8.11
N THR A 59 8.16 13.46 8.51
CA THR A 59 7.29 12.74 7.57
C THR A 59 6.40 13.72 6.81
N GLU A 60 6.52 13.74 5.49
CA GLU A 60 5.88 14.69 4.58
C GLU A 60 4.60 14.15 3.94
N ALA A 61 4.43 12.83 3.97
CA ALA A 61 3.31 12.18 3.29
C ALA A 61 2.77 10.99 4.10
N VAL A 62 1.49 10.71 3.90
CA VAL A 62 0.83 9.52 4.42
C VAL A 62 0.06 8.81 3.32
N THR A 63 0.18 7.49 3.25
CA THR A 63 -0.72 6.62 2.50
C THR A 63 -1.61 5.88 3.48
N LEU A 64 -2.89 6.18 3.46
CA LEU A 64 -3.90 5.50 4.27
C LEU A 64 -4.36 4.22 3.55
N LEU A 65 -4.24 3.11 4.24
CA LEU A 65 -4.61 1.80 3.76
C LEU A 65 -5.13 0.93 4.91
N GLY A 66 -5.19 -0.38 4.72
CA GLY A 66 -5.63 -1.32 5.74
C GLY A 66 -6.24 -2.55 5.10
N GLY A 67 -7.29 -3.10 5.70
CA GLY A 67 -8.23 -3.95 4.99
C GLY A 67 -8.92 -3.12 3.91
N GLU A 68 -9.81 -2.21 4.32
CA GLU A 68 -10.36 -1.18 3.43
C GLU A 68 -10.53 0.13 4.21
N PRO A 69 -9.78 1.19 3.87
CA PRO A 69 -9.81 2.45 4.63
C PRO A 69 -11.18 3.13 4.62
N PHE A 70 -11.96 3.01 3.56
CA PHE A 70 -13.30 3.59 3.51
C PHE A 70 -14.33 2.89 4.42
N VAL A 71 -13.99 1.75 4.99
CA VAL A 71 -14.79 1.11 6.07
C VAL A 71 -14.54 1.77 7.43
N HIS A 72 -13.41 2.46 7.59
CA HIS A 72 -13.08 3.17 8.82
C HIS A 72 -14.01 4.36 9.03
N ARG A 73 -14.73 4.40 10.16
CA ARG A 73 -15.79 5.41 10.40
C ARG A 73 -15.25 6.84 10.43
N GLU A 74 -14.07 7.01 10.99
CA GLU A 74 -13.44 8.31 11.25
C GLU A 74 -12.41 8.69 10.19
N LEU A 75 -12.38 7.98 9.03
CA LEU A 75 -11.48 8.29 7.92
C LEU A 75 -11.46 9.79 7.55
N PRO A 76 -12.63 10.48 7.44
CA PRO A 76 -12.62 11.91 7.09
C PRO A 76 -11.87 12.79 8.09
N GLN A 77 -11.94 12.46 9.37
CA GLN A 77 -11.23 13.19 10.43
C GLN A 77 -9.71 13.04 10.29
N VAL A 78 -9.24 11.81 10.05
CA VAL A 78 -7.81 11.53 9.85
C VAL A 78 -7.27 12.24 8.61
N VAL A 79 -8.00 12.17 7.49
CA VAL A 79 -7.64 12.82 6.22
C VAL A 79 -7.53 14.33 6.37
N ARG A 80 -8.55 14.97 6.95
CA ARG A 80 -8.55 16.42 7.18
C ARG A 80 -7.39 16.86 8.07
N HIS A 81 -7.15 16.17 9.16
CA HIS A 81 -6.06 16.51 10.07
C HIS A 81 -4.70 16.40 9.38
N ALA A 82 -4.43 15.29 8.71
CA ALA A 82 -3.18 15.09 7.97
C ALA A 82 -2.93 16.21 6.95
N LYS A 83 -3.98 16.62 6.23
CA LYS A 83 -3.86 17.65 5.20
C LYS A 83 -3.80 19.05 5.75
N GLN A 84 -4.73 19.44 6.63
CA GLN A 84 -4.90 20.82 7.08
C GLN A 84 -3.98 21.19 8.22
N GLU A 85 -3.83 20.31 9.21
CA GLU A 85 -3.06 20.61 10.41
C GLU A 85 -1.57 20.22 10.26
N LEU A 86 -1.30 19.10 9.56
CA LEU A 86 0.05 18.60 9.41
C LEU A 86 0.70 19.00 8.07
N GLY A 87 -0.08 19.51 7.11
CA GLY A 87 0.43 19.89 5.79
C GLY A 87 0.96 18.71 4.96
N GLN A 88 0.59 17.48 5.33
CA GLN A 88 1.08 16.28 4.66
C GLN A 88 0.40 16.06 3.31
N ARG A 89 1.12 15.43 2.40
CA ARG A 89 0.52 14.82 1.22
C ARG A 89 -0.28 13.59 1.65
N VAL A 90 -1.55 13.52 1.26
CA VAL A 90 -2.47 12.45 1.66
C VAL A 90 -2.85 11.61 0.47
N GLU A 91 -2.50 10.33 0.55
CA GLU A 91 -2.89 9.30 -0.42
C GLU A 91 -3.79 8.26 0.25
N ILE A 92 -4.71 7.67 -0.51
CA ILE A 92 -5.52 6.53 -0.05
C ILE A 92 -5.40 5.41 -1.07
N CYS A 93 -5.17 4.18 -0.59
CA CYS A 93 -5.29 2.97 -1.38
C CYS A 93 -6.56 2.22 -1.00
N THR A 94 -7.45 1.99 -1.96
CA THR A 94 -8.81 1.46 -1.75
C THR A 94 -9.21 0.44 -2.79
N ASN A 95 -10.17 -0.43 -2.46
CA ASN A 95 -10.82 -1.30 -3.44
C ASN A 95 -11.88 -0.56 -4.30
N GLY A 96 -12.20 0.69 -3.98
CA GLY A 96 -13.13 1.54 -4.75
C GLY A 96 -14.60 1.12 -4.67
N TYR A 97 -15.00 0.27 -3.71
CA TYR A 97 -16.35 -0.27 -3.68
C TYR A 97 -17.28 0.53 -2.78
N ARG A 98 -18.24 1.23 -3.42
CA ARG A 98 -19.27 2.04 -2.73
C ARG A 98 -18.68 3.13 -1.86
N ILE A 99 -17.70 3.85 -2.38
CA ILE A 99 -16.99 4.91 -1.65
C ILE A 99 -17.50 6.33 -1.96
N GLU A 100 -18.46 6.48 -2.87
CA GLU A 100 -18.84 7.74 -3.52
C GLU A 100 -19.11 8.87 -2.52
N ARG A 101 -19.96 8.62 -1.53
CA ARG A 101 -20.32 9.64 -0.53
C ARG A 101 -19.12 10.14 0.25
N ARG A 102 -18.30 9.20 0.75
CA ARG A 102 -17.12 9.55 1.54
C ARG A 102 -16.00 10.13 0.70
N LEU A 103 -15.83 9.64 -0.53
CA LEU A 103 -14.88 10.22 -1.46
C LEU A 103 -15.21 11.67 -1.75
N THR A 104 -16.48 12.00 -1.99
CA THR A 104 -16.92 13.39 -2.20
C THR A 104 -16.62 14.28 -0.97
N GLU A 105 -16.81 13.74 0.24
CA GLU A 105 -16.51 14.48 1.47
C GLU A 105 -15.02 14.78 1.65
N ILE A 106 -14.15 13.85 1.33
CA ILE A 106 -12.70 13.97 1.58
C ILE A 106 -11.89 14.45 0.38
N ALA A 107 -12.48 14.49 -0.80
CA ALA A 107 -11.79 14.86 -2.05
C ALA A 107 -10.96 16.16 -1.96
N PRO A 108 -11.44 17.25 -1.30
CA PRO A 108 -10.65 18.47 -1.16
C PRO A 108 -9.33 18.30 -0.39
N HIS A 109 -9.17 17.20 0.32
CA HIS A 109 -8.02 16.92 1.19
C HIS A 109 -7.15 15.76 0.67
N LEU A 110 -7.46 15.21 -0.52
CA LEU A 110 -6.70 14.12 -1.13
C LEU A 110 -5.76 14.62 -2.21
N ASP A 111 -4.52 14.14 -2.17
CA ASP A 111 -3.54 14.35 -3.22
C ASP A 111 -3.47 13.19 -4.21
N LEU A 112 -3.91 11.99 -3.82
CA LEU A 112 -4.02 10.83 -4.71
C LEU A 112 -5.04 9.81 -4.17
N LEU A 113 -5.93 9.36 -5.05
CA LEU A 113 -6.72 8.15 -4.83
C LEU A 113 -6.15 7.02 -5.69
N ARG A 114 -5.68 5.97 -5.05
CA ARG A 114 -5.19 4.77 -5.72
C ARG A 114 -6.21 3.64 -5.57
N VAL A 115 -6.72 3.15 -6.70
CA VAL A 115 -7.72 2.09 -6.71
C VAL A 115 -7.10 0.77 -7.14
N SER A 116 -7.41 -0.28 -6.41
CA SER A 116 -6.91 -1.62 -6.68
C SER A 116 -7.76 -2.34 -7.72
N LEU A 117 -7.11 -2.82 -8.78
CA LEU A 117 -7.70 -3.57 -9.89
C LEU A 117 -6.81 -4.75 -10.24
N GLU A 118 -7.41 -5.93 -10.46
CA GLU A 118 -6.67 -7.17 -10.76
C GLU A 118 -6.95 -7.69 -12.17
N GLY A 119 -7.21 -6.80 -13.12
CA GLY A 119 -7.49 -7.14 -14.51
C GLY A 119 -8.77 -6.52 -15.02
N VAL A 120 -9.31 -7.04 -16.11
CA VAL A 120 -10.47 -6.49 -16.83
C VAL A 120 -11.71 -7.34 -16.55
N GLY A 121 -12.81 -6.68 -16.20
CA GLY A 121 -14.13 -7.33 -16.09
C GLY A 121 -14.15 -8.51 -15.14
N SER A 122 -14.45 -9.70 -15.70
CA SER A 122 -14.62 -10.93 -14.92
C SER A 122 -13.35 -11.43 -14.23
N THR A 123 -12.17 -11.15 -14.78
CA THR A 123 -10.89 -11.49 -14.14
C THR A 123 -10.73 -10.75 -12.83
N ASN A 124 -10.95 -9.45 -12.86
CA ASN A 124 -10.93 -8.63 -11.64
C ASN A 124 -11.97 -9.12 -10.61
N ASP A 125 -13.19 -9.35 -11.06
CA ASP A 125 -14.30 -9.79 -10.20
C ASP A 125 -14.05 -11.17 -9.59
N GLY A 126 -13.43 -12.06 -10.34
CA GLY A 126 -13.06 -13.41 -9.89
C GLY A 126 -11.99 -13.40 -8.78
N ILE A 127 -11.02 -12.52 -8.89
CA ILE A 127 -9.94 -12.39 -7.89
C ILE A 127 -10.43 -11.61 -6.65
N ARG A 128 -11.21 -10.56 -6.83
CA ARG A 128 -11.63 -9.66 -5.76
C ARG A 128 -13.04 -9.92 -5.26
N LYS A 129 -14.06 -9.53 -6.02
CA LYS A 129 -15.47 -9.65 -5.68
C LYS A 129 -16.32 -9.30 -6.91
N ARG A 130 -17.41 -10.03 -7.11
CA ARG A 130 -18.37 -9.74 -8.17
C ARG A 130 -18.83 -8.28 -8.12
N GLY A 131 -18.77 -7.59 -9.25
CA GLY A 131 -19.13 -6.17 -9.41
C GLY A 131 -18.07 -5.18 -8.93
N SER A 132 -16.92 -5.65 -8.45
CA SER A 132 -15.84 -4.77 -7.98
C SER A 132 -15.16 -4.02 -9.12
N TYR A 133 -15.07 -4.64 -10.30
CA TYR A 133 -14.49 -4.00 -11.47
C TYR A 133 -15.24 -2.71 -11.85
N GLN A 134 -16.55 -2.81 -12.05
CA GLN A 134 -17.36 -1.66 -12.41
C GLN A 134 -17.35 -0.58 -11.32
N SER A 135 -17.38 -0.99 -10.05
CA SER A 135 -17.32 -0.05 -8.94
C SER A 135 -15.97 0.70 -8.88
N ALA A 136 -14.86 0.00 -9.12
CA ALA A 136 -13.54 0.60 -9.18
C ALA A 136 -13.43 1.64 -10.32
N LEU A 137 -13.92 1.32 -11.53
CA LEU A 137 -13.94 2.28 -12.65
C LEU A 137 -14.81 3.49 -12.33
N SER A 138 -15.97 3.29 -11.73
CA SER A 138 -16.87 4.39 -11.32
C SER A 138 -16.21 5.30 -10.29
N SER A 139 -15.48 4.72 -9.32
CA SER A 139 -14.75 5.50 -8.31
C SER A 139 -13.59 6.30 -8.89
N LEU A 140 -12.86 5.75 -9.87
CA LEU A 140 -11.83 6.48 -10.61
C LEU A 140 -12.41 7.64 -11.41
N GLY A 141 -13.54 7.42 -12.10
CA GLY A 141 -14.25 8.47 -12.81
C GLY A 141 -14.73 9.59 -11.88
N LEU A 142 -15.34 9.24 -10.76
CA LEU A 142 -15.77 10.21 -9.74
C LEU A 142 -14.59 11.01 -9.18
N ALA A 143 -13.48 10.36 -8.84
CA ALA A 143 -12.30 11.04 -8.32
C ALA A 143 -11.76 12.07 -9.33
N ARG A 144 -11.69 11.69 -10.63
CA ARG A 144 -11.33 12.62 -11.70
C ARG A 144 -12.27 13.82 -11.75
N ASP A 145 -13.58 13.58 -11.70
CA ASP A 145 -14.60 14.63 -11.79
C ASP A 145 -14.57 15.56 -10.56
N LEU A 146 -14.10 15.06 -9.42
CA LEU A 146 -13.83 15.84 -8.21
C LEU A 146 -12.44 16.51 -8.21
N GLY A 147 -11.65 16.35 -9.26
CA GLY A 147 -10.32 16.93 -9.39
C GLY A 147 -9.24 16.22 -8.56
N VAL A 148 -9.50 15.01 -8.04
CA VAL A 148 -8.52 14.22 -7.31
C VAL A 148 -7.66 13.44 -8.30
N PRO A 149 -6.32 13.58 -8.25
CA PRO A 149 -5.42 12.74 -9.02
C PRO A 149 -5.63 11.25 -8.72
N THR A 150 -5.58 10.40 -9.75
CA THR A 150 -5.84 8.97 -9.61
C THR A 150 -4.67 8.12 -10.02
N GLY A 151 -4.49 7.01 -9.32
CA GLY A 151 -3.60 5.91 -9.64
C GLY A 151 -4.34 4.58 -9.53
N ALA A 152 -3.73 3.53 -10.03
CA ALA A 152 -4.21 2.18 -9.85
C ALA A 152 -3.07 1.27 -9.34
N THR A 153 -3.43 0.16 -8.72
CA THR A 153 -2.50 -0.91 -8.40
C THR A 153 -3.04 -2.24 -8.87
N MET A 154 -2.14 -3.14 -9.28
CA MET A 154 -2.46 -4.49 -9.72
C MET A 154 -1.42 -5.46 -9.20
N THR A 155 -1.86 -6.51 -8.54
CA THR A 155 -0.99 -7.64 -8.18
C THR A 155 -0.97 -8.62 -9.35
N VAL A 156 0.19 -8.82 -9.96
CA VAL A 156 0.33 -9.67 -11.14
C VAL A 156 0.26 -11.14 -10.73
N THR A 157 -0.66 -11.86 -11.35
CA THR A 157 -0.91 -13.29 -11.14
C THR A 157 -0.86 -14.03 -12.48
N SER A 158 -0.87 -15.36 -12.44
CA SER A 158 -1.01 -16.21 -13.63
C SER A 158 -2.29 -15.93 -14.42
N GLN A 159 -3.35 -15.48 -13.73
CA GLN A 159 -4.66 -15.25 -14.33
C GLN A 159 -4.78 -13.89 -15.02
N ASN A 160 -3.95 -12.93 -14.66
CA ASN A 160 -4.12 -11.53 -15.10
C ASN A 160 -2.89 -10.92 -15.80
N ILE A 161 -1.76 -11.62 -15.85
CA ILE A 161 -0.52 -11.07 -16.44
C ILE A 161 -0.73 -10.63 -17.90
N GLY A 162 -1.56 -11.33 -18.67
CA GLY A 162 -1.92 -10.96 -20.04
C GLY A 162 -2.89 -9.77 -20.16
N GLU A 163 -3.44 -9.29 -19.04
CA GLU A 163 -4.40 -8.19 -19.03
C GLU A 163 -3.78 -6.84 -18.62
N VAL A 164 -2.48 -6.81 -18.33
CA VAL A 164 -1.79 -5.58 -17.92
C VAL A 164 -1.91 -4.50 -19.00
N LEU A 165 -1.58 -4.80 -20.25
CA LEU A 165 -1.68 -3.83 -21.35
C LEU A 165 -3.12 -3.40 -21.65
N PRO A 166 -4.10 -4.33 -21.80
CA PRO A 166 -5.51 -3.92 -21.91
C PRO A 166 -5.97 -2.99 -20.79
N LEU A 167 -5.58 -3.29 -19.53
CA LEU A 167 -5.95 -2.48 -18.38
C LEU A 167 -5.33 -1.06 -18.46
N THR A 168 -4.08 -0.91 -18.93
CA THR A 168 -3.46 0.42 -19.10
C THR A 168 -4.25 1.28 -20.06
N GLY A 169 -4.77 0.71 -21.16
CA GLY A 169 -5.60 1.43 -22.13
C GLY A 169 -6.91 1.95 -21.50
N ILE A 170 -7.59 1.11 -20.73
CA ILE A 170 -8.83 1.48 -20.02
C ILE A 170 -8.57 2.56 -18.98
N LEU A 171 -7.53 2.40 -18.18
CA LEU A 171 -7.15 3.36 -17.14
C LEU A 171 -6.75 4.72 -17.75
N GLY A 172 -6.02 4.70 -18.87
CA GLY A 172 -5.65 5.92 -19.59
C GLY A 172 -6.87 6.72 -20.07
N GLN A 173 -7.91 6.06 -20.58
CA GLN A 173 -9.17 6.70 -20.98
C GLN A 173 -9.90 7.36 -19.78
N LEU A 174 -9.73 6.81 -18.58
CA LEU A 174 -10.25 7.40 -17.35
C LEU A 174 -9.38 8.53 -16.78
N GLY A 175 -8.25 8.83 -17.41
CA GLY A 175 -7.32 9.85 -16.93
C GLY A 175 -6.46 9.43 -15.73
N VAL A 176 -6.35 8.13 -15.50
CA VAL A 176 -5.46 7.59 -14.46
C VAL A 176 -4.01 7.87 -14.85
N ARG A 177 -3.22 8.41 -13.91
CA ARG A 177 -1.83 8.83 -14.17
C ARG A 177 -0.83 7.71 -14.08
N GLN A 178 -1.09 6.71 -13.23
CA GLN A 178 -0.10 5.72 -12.85
C GLN A 178 -0.75 4.36 -12.55
N LEU A 179 -0.17 3.29 -13.06
CA LEU A 179 -0.46 1.90 -12.67
C LEU A 179 0.78 1.31 -11.98
N LYS A 180 0.63 0.86 -10.74
CA LYS A 180 1.67 0.17 -9.99
C LYS A 180 1.43 -1.33 -10.05
N LEU A 181 2.44 -2.07 -10.54
CA LEU A 181 2.41 -3.52 -10.63
C LEU A 181 3.17 -4.14 -9.46
N HIS A 182 2.50 -5.00 -8.72
CA HIS A 182 3.06 -5.74 -7.60
C HIS A 182 3.28 -7.20 -7.94
N HIS A 183 4.36 -7.76 -7.42
CA HIS A 183 4.60 -9.19 -7.46
C HIS A 183 3.72 -9.91 -6.43
N LEU A 184 3.03 -10.98 -6.86
CA LEU A 184 2.27 -11.82 -5.93
C LEU A 184 3.21 -12.62 -5.03
N ARG A 185 2.95 -12.55 -3.74
CA ARG A 185 3.63 -13.34 -2.73
C ARG A 185 2.70 -14.40 -2.14
N PRO A 186 3.17 -15.63 -1.89
CA PRO A 186 2.36 -16.71 -1.36
C PRO A 186 2.16 -16.55 0.15
N VAL A 187 1.47 -15.46 0.55
CA VAL A 187 1.16 -15.12 1.93
C VAL A 187 -0.32 -14.77 2.09
N GLY A 188 -0.84 -14.84 3.31
CA GLY A 188 -2.26 -14.61 3.57
C GLY A 188 -3.15 -15.60 2.80
N ASN A 189 -4.17 -15.09 2.10
CA ASN A 189 -5.04 -15.94 1.28
C ASN A 189 -4.30 -16.59 0.09
N ALA A 190 -3.26 -15.94 -0.42
CA ALA A 190 -2.48 -16.45 -1.55
C ALA A 190 -1.61 -17.66 -1.16
N ALA A 191 -1.33 -17.88 0.12
CA ALA A 191 -0.53 -19.01 0.59
C ALA A 191 -1.15 -20.36 0.21
N ASP A 192 -2.50 -20.43 0.19
CA ASP A 192 -3.27 -21.62 -0.14
C ASP A 192 -3.73 -21.65 -1.62
N ARG A 193 -3.15 -20.79 -2.47
CA ARG A 193 -3.57 -20.60 -3.86
C ARG A 193 -2.39 -20.57 -4.84
N PRO A 194 -1.68 -21.70 -4.95
CA PRO A 194 -0.52 -21.79 -5.85
C PRO A 194 -0.87 -21.52 -7.32
N GLU A 195 -2.13 -21.75 -7.71
CA GLU A 195 -2.62 -21.47 -9.05
C GLU A 195 -2.56 -19.99 -9.47
N LEU A 196 -2.47 -19.08 -8.51
CA LEU A 196 -2.30 -17.65 -8.80
C LEU A 196 -0.86 -17.26 -9.09
N LEU A 197 0.10 -18.10 -8.71
CA LEU A 197 1.51 -17.78 -8.90
C LEU A 197 1.90 -17.85 -10.37
N VAL A 198 2.70 -16.91 -10.82
CA VAL A 198 3.35 -16.94 -12.14
C VAL A 198 4.54 -17.87 -12.03
N THR A 199 4.39 -19.09 -12.54
CA THR A 199 5.44 -20.13 -12.50
C THR A 199 6.38 -20.10 -13.70
N ASP A 200 5.95 -19.50 -14.81
CA ASP A 200 6.81 -19.28 -15.97
C ASP A 200 7.80 -18.15 -15.68
N THR A 201 9.06 -18.49 -15.47
CA THR A 201 10.13 -17.54 -15.13
C THR A 201 10.39 -16.51 -16.22
N THR A 202 9.94 -16.75 -17.47
CA THR A 202 10.12 -15.81 -18.59
C THR A 202 8.94 -14.85 -18.75
N ALA A 203 7.82 -15.10 -18.07
CA ALA A 203 6.58 -14.33 -18.25
C ALA A 203 6.75 -12.86 -17.86
N TYR A 204 7.44 -12.60 -16.77
CA TYR A 204 7.72 -11.22 -16.34
C TYR A 204 8.67 -10.49 -17.31
N GLY A 205 9.66 -11.21 -17.86
CA GLY A 205 10.54 -10.69 -18.91
C GLY A 205 9.76 -10.25 -20.14
N ARG A 206 8.87 -11.12 -20.63
CA ARG A 206 7.99 -10.79 -21.77
C ARG A 206 7.09 -9.59 -21.47
N LEU A 207 6.47 -9.55 -20.30
CA LEU A 207 5.65 -8.41 -19.89
C LEU A 207 6.46 -7.10 -19.94
N ARG A 208 7.68 -7.08 -19.39
CA ARG A 208 8.53 -5.88 -19.43
C ARG A 208 8.89 -5.45 -20.84
N GLU A 209 9.21 -6.41 -21.71
CA GLU A 209 9.49 -6.13 -23.12
C GLU A 209 8.29 -5.51 -23.83
N GLU A 210 7.10 -6.06 -23.59
CA GLU A 210 5.84 -5.51 -24.15
C GLU A 210 5.57 -4.09 -23.65
N LEU A 211 5.72 -3.85 -22.34
CA LEU A 211 5.58 -2.51 -21.75
C LEU A 211 6.59 -1.52 -22.35
N ALA A 212 7.84 -1.94 -22.53
CA ALA A 212 8.90 -1.10 -23.10
C ALA A 212 8.67 -0.76 -24.59
N LYS A 213 8.05 -1.66 -25.33
CA LYS A 213 7.77 -1.48 -26.79
C LYS A 213 6.46 -0.71 -27.04
N THR A 214 5.61 -0.58 -26.04
CA THR A 214 4.26 0.01 -26.17
C THR A 214 4.28 1.46 -25.69
N ARG A 215 3.68 2.37 -26.50
CA ARG A 215 3.40 3.72 -26.05
C ARG A 215 2.22 3.69 -25.08
N LEU A 216 2.53 3.78 -23.79
CA LEU A 216 1.53 3.70 -22.73
C LEU A 216 0.86 5.07 -22.51
N PRO A 217 -0.46 5.10 -22.22
CA PRO A 217 -1.20 6.33 -21.92
C PRO A 217 -0.98 6.83 -20.49
N LEU A 218 -0.28 6.06 -19.66
CA LEU A 218 0.00 6.35 -18.24
C LEU A 218 1.37 5.79 -17.85
N GLU A 219 1.89 6.23 -16.71
CA GLU A 219 3.10 5.68 -16.13
C GLU A 219 2.85 4.29 -15.55
N VAL A 220 3.71 3.32 -15.87
CA VAL A 220 3.68 1.99 -15.24
C VAL A 220 4.91 1.84 -14.36
N ILE A 221 4.67 1.66 -13.06
CA ILE A 221 5.71 1.37 -12.06
C ILE A 221 5.70 -0.11 -11.74
N VAL A 222 6.86 -0.73 -11.80
CA VAL A 222 7.02 -2.17 -11.59
C VAL A 222 7.81 -2.39 -10.31
N ASP A 223 7.32 -3.26 -9.43
CA ASP A 223 8.08 -3.67 -8.23
C ASP A 223 9.45 -4.24 -8.61
N ALA A 224 10.43 -4.02 -7.75
CA ALA A 224 11.80 -4.51 -7.95
C ALA A 224 11.89 -6.02 -8.20
N ASP A 225 10.99 -6.81 -7.61
CA ASP A 225 10.95 -8.26 -7.83
C ASP A 225 10.45 -8.69 -9.20
N LEU A 226 9.77 -7.79 -9.91
CA LEU A 226 9.39 -7.98 -11.30
C LEU A 226 10.49 -7.49 -12.26
N SER A 227 11.54 -6.87 -11.74
CA SER A 227 12.69 -6.39 -12.49
C SER A 227 13.77 -7.47 -12.63
N GLU A 228 14.59 -7.39 -13.69
CA GLU A 228 15.64 -8.40 -14.00
C GLU A 228 16.72 -8.50 -12.93
N SER A 229 16.94 -7.42 -12.19
CA SER A 229 18.02 -7.38 -11.21
C SER A 229 17.78 -8.24 -9.99
N GLY A 230 16.54 -8.70 -9.73
CA GLY A 230 16.19 -9.63 -8.64
C GLY A 230 16.70 -9.24 -7.24
N ALA A 231 17.62 -8.31 -7.21
CA ALA A 231 18.18 -7.72 -6.01
C ALA A 231 17.40 -6.42 -5.73
N PRO A 232 16.75 -6.33 -4.59
CA PRO A 232 16.22 -5.06 -4.13
C PRO A 232 17.42 -4.11 -4.00
N GLU A 233 17.27 -2.91 -4.50
CA GLU A 233 18.23 -1.86 -4.20
C GLU A 233 18.35 -1.78 -2.68
N ILE A 234 19.47 -2.28 -2.19
CA ILE A 234 19.91 -2.02 -0.84
C ILE A 234 20.13 -0.52 -0.82
N CYS A 235 19.41 0.20 0.03
CA CYS A 235 19.85 1.55 0.43
C CYS A 235 21.29 1.37 0.91
N ALA A 236 22.26 1.63 0.04
CA ALA A 236 23.65 1.54 0.40
C ALA A 236 23.88 2.48 1.59
N PRO A 237 24.58 2.06 2.64
CA PRO A 237 25.00 2.95 3.70
C PRO A 237 26.02 3.93 3.12
N SER A 238 25.55 4.98 2.47
CA SER A 238 26.37 6.17 2.28
C SER A 238 26.44 6.84 3.65
N GLY A 239 27.64 7.09 4.17
CA GLY A 239 27.88 7.54 5.53
C GLY A 239 27.36 8.93 5.92
N GLY A 240 26.15 9.26 5.50
CA GLY A 240 25.37 10.43 5.86
C GLY A 240 24.12 10.06 6.69
N PRO A 241 23.35 11.05 7.17
CA PRO A 241 22.08 10.81 7.85
C PRO A 241 21.19 9.96 6.93
N ARG A 242 20.76 8.80 7.44
CA ARG A 242 19.98 7.88 6.65
C ARG A 242 18.56 8.38 6.53
N ASP A 243 18.18 8.77 5.33
CA ASP A 243 16.80 9.02 4.97
C ASP A 243 16.22 7.72 4.40
N ILE A 244 15.05 7.33 4.86
CA ILE A 244 14.29 6.23 4.25
C ILE A 244 13.01 6.76 3.63
N ASP A 245 12.58 6.10 2.55
CA ASP A 245 11.40 6.57 1.83
C ASP A 245 10.12 6.31 2.60
N ARG A 246 10.02 5.18 3.30
CA ARG A 246 8.79 4.84 4.00
C ARG A 246 8.98 3.92 5.20
N ILE A 247 8.01 3.99 6.10
CA ILE A 247 7.73 3.03 7.16
C ILE A 247 6.25 2.69 7.12
N GLU A 248 5.88 1.50 7.53
CA GLU A 248 4.50 1.06 7.61
C GLU A 248 4.11 0.78 9.05
N ALA A 249 2.91 1.24 9.45
CA ALA A 249 2.27 0.93 10.72
C ALA A 249 1.06 0.03 10.49
N ASP A 250 1.03 -1.14 11.13
CA ASP A 250 -0.14 -2.01 11.13
C ASP A 250 -1.18 -1.55 12.17
N PRO A 251 -2.43 -2.07 12.14
CA PRO A 251 -3.48 -1.65 13.06
C PRO A 251 -3.20 -1.91 14.54
N ARG A 252 -2.20 -2.72 14.87
CA ARG A 252 -1.75 -2.97 16.25
C ARG A 252 -0.66 -2.02 16.71
N GLY A 253 -0.05 -1.28 15.77
CA GLY A 253 1.06 -0.37 16.03
C GLY A 253 2.44 -0.95 15.74
N ALA A 254 2.54 -2.15 15.17
CA ALA A 254 3.82 -2.67 14.71
C ALA A 254 4.33 -1.83 13.52
N LEU A 255 5.61 -1.45 13.58
CA LEU A 255 6.25 -0.63 12.56
C LEU A 255 7.22 -1.48 11.75
N THR A 256 6.98 -1.57 10.46
CA THR A 256 7.82 -2.33 9.51
C THR A 256 8.54 -1.36 8.59
N MET A 257 9.86 -1.51 8.48
CA MET A 257 10.68 -0.70 7.60
C MET A 257 10.89 -1.38 6.27
N SER A 258 10.72 -0.63 5.18
CA SER A 258 10.95 -1.12 3.83
C SER A 258 12.42 -1.16 3.42
N CYS A 259 13.31 -0.57 4.23
CA CYS A 259 14.74 -0.53 3.92
C CYS A 259 15.49 -1.70 4.57
N LYS A 260 16.15 -2.51 3.75
CA LYS A 260 16.98 -3.64 4.18
C LYS A 260 18.20 -3.25 5.02
N ALA A 261 18.61 -1.98 4.98
CA ALA A 261 19.73 -1.50 5.78
C ALA A 261 19.50 -1.65 7.29
N VAL A 262 18.25 -1.84 7.70
CA VAL A 262 17.85 -1.97 9.11
C VAL A 262 17.83 -3.41 9.57
N GLY A 263 18.05 -4.39 8.71
CA GLY A 263 18.01 -5.83 9.06
C GLY A 263 16.64 -6.25 9.63
N LYS A 264 15.99 -7.17 8.96
CA LYS A 264 14.61 -7.58 9.27
C LYS A 264 14.38 -8.01 10.69
N ASP A 265 15.39 -8.65 11.28
CA ASP A 265 15.24 -9.45 12.50
C ASP A 265 15.81 -8.75 13.73
N SER A 266 16.45 -7.58 13.57
CA SER A 266 17.17 -6.93 14.68
C SER A 266 16.48 -5.66 15.22
N HIS A 267 15.42 -5.15 14.53
CA HIS A 267 14.84 -3.87 14.88
C HIS A 267 13.30 -3.90 14.79
N ALA A 268 12.69 -4.47 15.83
CA ALA A 268 11.24 -4.42 16.00
C ALA A 268 10.85 -3.11 16.69
N PHE A 269 10.11 -2.29 15.99
CA PHE A 269 9.56 -1.04 16.54
C PHE A 269 8.05 -1.13 16.67
N TRP A 270 7.53 -0.53 17.71
CA TRP A 270 6.12 -0.49 18.02
C TRP A 270 5.67 0.90 18.39
N TYR A 271 4.55 1.31 17.86
CA TYR A 271 3.84 2.46 18.33
C TYR A 271 2.89 2.04 19.47
N GLU A 272 3.23 2.40 20.69
CA GLU A 272 2.36 2.23 21.87
C GLU A 272 1.30 3.31 21.87
N LYS A 273 0.10 2.99 21.38
CA LYS A 273 -1.01 3.92 21.14
C LYS A 273 -1.38 4.70 22.39
N ALA A 274 -1.55 4.02 23.55
CA ALA A 274 -1.94 4.65 24.81
C ALA A 274 -0.89 5.62 25.36
N ALA A 275 0.39 5.39 25.04
CA ALA A 275 1.49 6.22 25.51
C ALA A 275 1.99 7.22 24.46
N ASN A 276 1.44 7.18 23.27
CA ASN A 276 1.84 8.00 22.10
C ASN A 276 3.37 8.03 21.93
N ARG A 277 4.00 6.86 21.89
CA ARG A 277 5.45 6.74 21.73
C ARG A 277 5.84 5.51 20.92
N ILE A 278 6.99 5.60 20.26
CA ILE A 278 7.60 4.45 19.59
C ILE A 278 8.58 3.78 20.54
N VAL A 279 8.52 2.45 20.63
CA VAL A 279 9.41 1.64 21.45
C VAL A 279 10.12 0.61 20.59
N HIS A 280 11.33 0.22 21.02
CA HIS A 280 12.11 -0.85 20.43
C HIS A 280 11.96 -2.13 21.26
N ARG A 281 11.55 -3.23 20.62
CA ARG A 281 11.33 -4.54 21.26
C ARG A 281 12.05 -5.63 20.48
N PRO A 282 13.36 -5.77 20.62
CA PRO A 282 14.17 -6.69 19.79
C PRO A 282 13.81 -8.18 19.95
N SER A 283 13.19 -8.57 21.08
CA SER A 283 12.78 -9.94 21.34
C SER A 283 11.35 -10.29 20.86
N ALA A 284 10.60 -9.34 20.36
CA ALA A 284 9.24 -9.54 19.84
C ALA A 284 9.23 -9.95 18.36
N THR A 285 10.36 -10.36 17.84
CA THR A 285 10.58 -10.61 16.42
C THR A 285 9.80 -11.78 15.85
N ASP A 286 9.43 -12.76 16.67
CA ASP A 286 9.08 -14.06 16.12
C ASP A 286 7.62 -14.20 15.65
N GLU A 287 6.66 -13.58 16.31
CA GLU A 287 5.24 -13.76 15.91
C GLU A 287 4.69 -12.67 15.01
N LEU A 288 5.23 -11.47 15.04
CA LEU A 288 4.69 -10.33 14.33
C LEU A 288 5.41 -10.00 13.04
N THR A 289 6.70 -10.22 12.98
CA THR A 289 7.47 -10.20 11.72
C THR A 289 7.09 -11.35 10.80
N LEU A 290 6.78 -12.51 11.34
CA LEU A 290 6.25 -13.65 10.56
C LEU A 290 4.79 -13.45 10.15
N SER A 291 4.04 -12.64 10.86
CA SER A 291 2.62 -12.44 10.59
C SER A 291 2.30 -11.24 9.70
N VAL A 292 3.12 -10.22 9.68
CA VAL A 292 3.09 -9.21 8.62
C VAL A 292 4.04 -9.69 7.55
N PRO A 293 3.59 -9.87 6.33
CA PRO A 293 4.50 -10.24 5.27
C PRO A 293 5.48 -9.08 5.08
N ASP A 294 6.57 -9.13 5.82
CA ASP A 294 7.79 -8.34 5.57
C ASP A 294 8.12 -8.26 4.09
N VAL A 295 7.62 -9.23 3.43
CA VAL A 295 7.81 -9.57 2.06
C VAL A 295 7.06 -8.67 1.11
N LEU A 296 5.89 -8.13 1.49
CA LEU A 296 5.11 -7.26 0.60
C LEU A 296 5.61 -5.82 0.57
N TYR A 297 6.19 -5.37 1.67
CA TYR A 297 6.55 -3.98 1.83
C TYR A 297 8.04 -3.72 1.94
N ALA A 298 8.82 -4.73 2.31
CA ALA A 298 10.28 -4.62 2.37
C ALA A 298 10.96 -4.58 1.00
N ARG A 299 10.20 -4.74 -0.10
CA ARG A 299 10.75 -4.93 -1.44
C ARG A 299 9.99 -4.18 -2.53
N ALA A 300 9.16 -3.24 -2.17
CA ALA A 300 8.57 -2.31 -3.14
C ALA A 300 9.38 -1.03 -3.26
#